data_da563b19f12d4b7baae218b9de773c5a
#
_entry.id   da563b19f12d4b7baae218b9de773c5a
#
_cell.length_a   1.000
_cell.length_b   1.000
_cell.length_c   1.000
_cell.angle_alpha   90.00
_cell.angle_beta   90.00
_cell.angle_gamma   90.00
#
_symmetry.space_group_name_H-M   'P 1'
#
loop_
_entity.id
_entity.type
_entity.pdbx_description
1 polymer ?
#
loop_
_entity_poly.entity_id
_entity_poly.type
_entity_poly.pdbx_seq_one_letter_code
_entity_poly.pdbx_strand_id
1 'polypeptide(L)'
;MRPDSPLWEGIRVVKGNMDFYAGYPERLVTELGSTKIIQTHGHLFDINFNFQKLDYWAQEEEADICLYGHLHVPSAWMEGKTLFLNPGSISQPRGTIRECLYARVEIDDSYFKVDFLTRNHEVYPGLSKEFSR
;
A
#
# COMPACT_ATOMS: atom_id res chain seq x y z
N MET A 1 6.04 -0.17 -17.93
CA MET A 1 4.79 -0.65 -18.58
C MET A 1 3.89 0.55 -18.86
N ARG A 2 3.27 0.59 -20.02
CA ARG A 2 2.41 1.71 -20.41
C ARG A 2 1.04 1.63 -19.72
N PRO A 3 0.38 2.79 -19.45
CA PRO A 3 -0.92 2.80 -18.74
C PRO A 3 -2.04 2.07 -19.47
N ASP A 4 -1.97 1.96 -20.79
CA ASP A 4 -2.98 1.28 -21.63
C ASP A 4 -2.70 -0.22 -21.85
N SER A 5 -1.68 -0.76 -21.19
CA SER A 5 -1.31 -2.17 -21.32
C SER A 5 -2.44 -3.08 -20.85
N PRO A 6 -2.80 -4.14 -21.61
CA PRO A 6 -3.82 -5.10 -21.19
C PRO A 6 -3.44 -5.87 -19.92
N LEU A 7 -2.18 -5.84 -19.51
CA LEU A 7 -1.73 -6.45 -18.26
C LEU A 7 -2.32 -5.76 -17.02
N TRP A 8 -2.83 -4.52 -17.15
CA TRP A 8 -3.48 -3.80 -16.07
C TRP A 8 -4.95 -4.15 -15.85
N GLU A 9 -5.53 -5.00 -16.71
CA GLU A 9 -6.92 -5.40 -16.55
C GLU A 9 -7.14 -6.05 -15.19
N GLY A 10 -8.11 -5.54 -14.41
CA GLY A 10 -8.39 -6.00 -13.07
C GLY A 10 -7.39 -5.56 -12.01
N ILE A 11 -6.38 -4.78 -12.38
CA ILE A 11 -5.34 -4.27 -11.48
C ILE A 11 -5.48 -2.76 -11.35
N ARG A 12 -5.44 -2.26 -10.11
CA ARG A 12 -5.42 -0.83 -9.82
C ARG A 12 -3.99 -0.38 -9.57
N VAL A 13 -3.53 0.62 -10.31
CA VAL A 13 -2.14 1.06 -10.28
C VAL A 13 -2.05 2.58 -10.16
N VAL A 14 -1.04 3.05 -9.42
CA VAL A 14 -0.72 4.48 -9.31
C VAL A 14 0.66 4.77 -9.87
N LYS A 15 0.90 6.04 -10.22
CA LYS A 15 2.16 6.52 -10.77
C LYS A 15 3.25 6.55 -9.71
N GLY A 16 4.39 5.91 -9.99
CA GLY A 16 5.61 6.06 -9.22
C GLY A 16 6.48 7.21 -9.74
N ASN A 17 7.56 7.53 -9.00
CA ASN A 17 8.45 8.63 -9.38
C ASN A 17 9.32 8.32 -10.62
N MET A 18 9.37 7.05 -11.05
CA MET A 18 10.09 6.62 -12.25
C MET A 18 9.18 6.29 -13.43
N ASP A 19 7.89 6.59 -13.33
CA ASP A 19 6.92 6.36 -14.40
C ASP A 19 6.78 7.62 -15.24
N PHE A 20 7.30 7.58 -16.46
CA PHE A 20 7.36 8.74 -17.36
C PHE A 20 6.18 8.85 -18.32
N TYR A 21 5.30 7.85 -18.35
CA TYR A 21 4.10 7.88 -19.20
C TYR A 21 2.98 8.66 -18.52
N ALA A 22 2.33 9.54 -19.26
CA ALA A 22 1.08 10.16 -18.82
C ALA A 22 -0.03 9.09 -18.74
N GLY A 23 -0.98 9.28 -17.85
CA GLY A 23 -2.16 8.41 -17.73
C GLY A 23 -2.14 7.49 -16.49
N TYR A 24 -1.03 7.32 -15.81
CA TYR A 24 -1.04 6.71 -14.49
C TYR A 24 -1.55 7.74 -13.48
N PRO A 25 -2.58 7.41 -12.68
CA PRO A 25 -3.04 8.32 -11.63
C PRO A 25 -2.01 8.41 -10.51
N GLU A 26 -1.85 9.59 -9.93
CA GLU A 26 -0.98 9.80 -8.78
C GLU A 26 -1.64 9.31 -7.49
N ARG A 27 -2.97 9.36 -7.45
CA ARG A 27 -3.81 8.94 -6.32
C ARG A 27 -4.97 8.12 -6.83
N LEU A 28 -5.36 7.12 -6.05
CA LEU A 28 -6.50 6.27 -6.38
C LEU A 28 -7.36 6.05 -5.15
N VAL A 29 -8.67 6.11 -5.34
CA VAL A 29 -9.65 5.79 -4.30
C VAL A 29 -10.49 4.62 -4.79
N THR A 30 -10.56 3.58 -3.98
CA THR A 30 -11.34 2.38 -4.29
C THR A 30 -12.29 2.09 -3.14
N GLU A 31 -13.53 1.79 -3.47
CA GLU A 31 -14.50 1.31 -2.48
C GLU A 31 -14.74 -0.19 -2.69
N LEU A 32 -14.48 -0.96 -1.63
CA LEU A 32 -14.68 -2.40 -1.60
C LEU A 32 -15.72 -2.69 -0.52
N GLY A 33 -16.99 -2.83 -0.94
CA GLY A 33 -18.09 -2.86 -0.01
C GLY A 33 -18.16 -1.55 0.81
N SER A 34 -18.15 -1.65 2.12
CA SER A 34 -18.13 -0.49 3.04
C SER A 34 -16.71 0.00 3.37
N THR A 35 -15.69 -0.61 2.78
CA THR A 35 -14.28 -0.28 3.06
C THR A 35 -13.74 0.65 1.98
N LYS A 36 -13.21 1.80 2.38
CA LYS A 36 -12.61 2.78 1.48
C LYS A 36 -11.10 2.66 1.52
N ILE A 37 -10.51 2.40 0.37
CA ILE A 37 -9.08 2.19 0.19
C ILE A 37 -8.51 3.33 -0.63
N ILE A 38 -7.52 4.04 -0.09
CA ILE A 38 -6.77 5.03 -0.84
C ILE A 38 -5.38 4.50 -1.14
N GLN A 39 -4.84 4.90 -2.26
CA GLN A 39 -3.59 4.36 -2.79
C GLN A 39 -2.77 5.45 -3.46
N THR A 40 -1.48 5.50 -3.14
CA THR A 40 -0.52 6.39 -3.80
C THR A 40 0.87 5.74 -3.70
N HIS A 41 1.79 6.13 -4.59
CA HIS A 41 3.17 5.70 -4.45
C HIS A 41 3.81 6.31 -3.19
N GLY A 42 3.52 7.57 -2.90
CA GLY A 42 4.00 8.26 -1.70
C GLY A 42 5.06 9.33 -1.95
N HIS A 43 5.73 9.32 -3.11
CA HIS A 43 6.80 10.29 -3.41
C HIS A 43 6.32 11.75 -3.41
N LEU A 44 5.02 11.99 -3.61
CA LEU A 44 4.42 13.33 -3.60
C LEU A 44 3.97 13.78 -2.20
N PHE A 45 4.10 12.94 -1.18
CA PHE A 45 3.63 13.19 0.18
C PHE A 45 4.75 13.38 1.19
N ASP A 46 6.00 13.59 0.74
CA ASP A 46 7.18 13.81 1.58
C ASP A 46 7.40 12.73 2.65
N ILE A 47 7.04 11.47 2.36
CA ILE A 47 7.10 10.38 3.34
C ILE A 47 8.53 10.01 3.76
N ASN A 48 9.55 10.48 3.05
CA ASN A 48 10.94 10.36 3.49
C ASN A 48 11.21 11.15 4.78
N PHE A 49 10.38 12.14 5.10
CA PHE A 49 10.52 12.99 6.28
C PHE A 49 9.54 12.60 7.38
N ASN A 50 8.25 12.47 7.03
CA ASN A 50 7.20 12.04 7.95
C ASN A 50 5.95 11.66 7.15
N PHE A 51 4.92 11.17 7.86
CA PHE A 51 3.67 10.71 7.24
C PHE A 51 2.52 11.72 7.40
N GLN A 52 2.80 12.95 7.82
CA GLN A 52 1.76 13.93 8.13
C GLN A 52 0.86 14.26 6.93
N LYS A 53 1.44 14.50 5.76
CA LYS A 53 0.66 14.80 4.55
C LYS A 53 -0.18 13.60 4.11
N LEU A 54 0.37 12.39 4.22
CA LEU A 54 -0.34 11.17 3.88
C LEU A 54 -1.51 10.93 4.84
N ASP A 55 -1.29 11.16 6.14
CA ASP A 55 -2.34 11.05 7.16
C ASP A 55 -3.45 12.08 6.95
N TYR A 56 -3.11 13.32 6.60
CA TYR A 56 -4.11 14.33 6.28
C TYR A 56 -4.99 13.92 5.11
N TRP A 57 -4.41 13.36 4.06
CA TRP A 57 -5.19 12.86 2.94
C TRP A 57 -6.10 11.70 3.36
N ALA A 58 -5.58 10.77 4.16
CA ALA A 58 -6.38 9.66 4.69
C ALA A 58 -7.57 10.15 5.52
N GLN A 59 -7.38 11.16 6.36
CA GLN A 59 -8.45 11.75 7.17
C GLN A 59 -9.46 12.49 6.29
N GLU A 60 -9.01 13.26 5.32
CA GLU A 60 -9.86 13.98 4.37
C GLU A 60 -10.76 13.03 3.60
N GLU A 61 -10.23 11.89 3.16
CA GLU A 61 -10.98 10.85 2.46
C GLU A 61 -11.80 9.94 3.38
N GLU A 62 -11.61 10.04 4.69
CA GLU A 62 -12.18 9.11 5.66
C GLU A 62 -11.83 7.66 5.33
N ALA A 63 -10.58 7.42 4.97
CA ALA A 63 -10.12 6.12 4.48
C ALA A 63 -10.03 5.08 5.59
N ASP A 64 -10.33 3.84 5.24
CA ASP A 64 -10.14 2.69 6.11
C ASP A 64 -8.75 2.08 5.92
N ILE A 65 -8.24 2.12 4.69
CA ILE A 65 -6.91 1.62 4.35
C ILE A 65 -6.18 2.64 3.47
N CYS A 66 -4.92 2.92 3.80
CA CYS A 66 -4.02 3.74 2.99
C CYS A 66 -2.83 2.89 2.54
N LEU A 67 -2.76 2.61 1.24
CA LEU A 67 -1.66 1.88 0.64
C LEU A 67 -0.63 2.85 0.06
N TYR A 68 0.63 2.65 0.40
CA TYR A 68 1.72 3.49 -0.12
C TYR A 68 2.97 2.63 -0.38
N GLY A 69 3.93 3.19 -1.09
CA GLY A 69 5.18 2.52 -1.42
C GLY A 69 6.38 3.44 -1.22
N HIS A 70 7.20 3.60 -2.26
CA HIS A 70 8.35 4.50 -2.35
C HIS A 70 9.54 4.12 -1.44
N LEU A 71 9.30 3.81 -0.17
CA LEU A 71 10.36 3.50 0.79
C LEU A 71 10.93 2.08 0.64
N HIS A 72 10.20 1.17 -0.02
CA HIS A 72 10.57 -0.24 -0.22
C HIS A 72 10.78 -1.01 1.08
N VAL A 73 10.12 -0.58 2.16
CA VAL A 73 10.21 -1.21 3.47
C VAL A 73 8.83 -1.67 3.91
N PRO A 74 8.63 -2.99 4.16
CA PRO A 74 7.33 -3.49 4.59
C PRO A 74 6.96 -2.91 5.95
N SER A 75 5.74 -2.41 6.08
CA SER A 75 5.23 -1.89 7.34
C SER A 75 3.70 -1.85 7.34
N ALA A 76 3.12 -2.02 8.52
CA ALA A 76 1.68 -1.91 8.71
C ALA A 76 1.39 -1.38 10.11
N TRP A 77 0.54 -0.36 10.20
CA TRP A 77 0.14 0.22 11.49
C TRP A 77 -1.21 0.91 11.38
N MET A 78 -1.87 1.12 12.52
CA MET A 78 -3.11 1.89 12.58
C MET A 78 -2.82 3.31 13.05
N GLU A 79 -3.42 4.28 12.37
CA GLU A 79 -3.49 5.66 12.81
C GLU A 79 -4.98 6.04 12.84
N GLY A 80 -5.55 6.20 14.05
CA GLY A 80 -6.99 6.32 14.19
C GLY A 80 -7.69 5.08 13.65
N LYS A 81 -8.61 5.27 12.71
CA LYS A 81 -9.35 4.18 12.07
C LYS A 81 -8.67 3.64 10.81
N THR A 82 -7.57 4.24 10.38
CA THR A 82 -6.94 3.94 9.09
C THR A 82 -5.76 2.99 9.25
N LEU A 83 -5.78 1.90 8.49
CA LEU A 83 -4.63 1.01 8.34
C LEU A 83 -3.69 1.60 7.28
N PHE A 84 -2.46 1.93 7.67
CA PHE A 84 -1.39 2.32 6.75
C PHE A 84 -0.54 1.10 6.43
N LEU A 85 -0.35 0.82 5.14
CA LEU A 85 0.34 -0.38 4.69
C LEU A 85 1.31 -0.07 3.55
N ASN A 86 2.58 -0.45 3.76
CA ASN A 86 3.57 -0.54 2.71
C ASN A 86 3.91 -2.02 2.49
N PRO A 87 3.67 -2.57 1.30
CA PRO A 87 3.91 -3.99 1.05
C PRO A 87 5.40 -4.37 0.96
N GLY A 88 6.32 -3.40 1.03
CA GLY A 88 7.72 -3.61 0.74
C GLY A 88 7.98 -3.51 -0.76
N SER A 89 8.94 -4.28 -1.27
CA SER A 89 9.25 -4.30 -2.69
C SER A 89 9.41 -5.73 -3.19
N ILE A 90 8.78 -6.01 -4.32
CA ILE A 90 8.90 -7.33 -4.98
C ILE A 90 10.24 -7.48 -5.72
N SER A 91 10.99 -6.39 -5.90
CA SER A 91 12.22 -6.38 -6.69
C SER A 91 13.42 -5.72 -6.00
N GLN A 92 13.19 -4.68 -5.18
CA GLN A 92 14.26 -3.86 -4.60
C GLN A 92 14.01 -3.59 -3.11
N PRO A 93 14.05 -4.63 -2.25
CA PRO A 93 13.81 -4.43 -0.83
C PRO A 93 14.88 -3.54 -0.19
N ARG A 94 14.46 -2.73 0.78
CA ARG A 94 15.32 -1.84 1.58
C ARG A 94 15.06 -2.06 3.06
N GLY A 95 15.90 -1.43 3.89
CA GLY A 95 15.83 -1.60 5.33
C GLY A 95 16.51 -2.87 5.80
N THR A 96 16.11 -3.40 6.95
CA THR A 96 16.71 -4.60 7.54
C THR A 96 16.21 -5.89 6.89
N ILE A 97 15.01 -5.88 6.33
CA ILE A 97 14.42 -7.03 5.65
C ILE A 97 14.80 -6.97 4.18
N ARG A 98 15.57 -7.95 3.71
CA ARG A 98 16.08 -8.01 2.34
C ARG A 98 15.30 -8.93 1.42
N GLU A 99 14.25 -9.56 1.94
CA GLU A 99 13.37 -10.42 1.17
C GLU A 99 12.46 -9.58 0.27
N CYS A 100 12.24 -10.06 -0.96
CA CYS A 100 11.26 -9.46 -1.88
C CYS A 100 9.87 -9.92 -1.46
N LEU A 101 9.01 -8.96 -1.11
CA LEU A 101 7.71 -9.24 -0.50
C LEU A 101 6.58 -8.53 -1.24
N TYR A 102 5.39 -9.10 -1.12
CA TYR A 102 4.12 -8.43 -1.37
C TYR A 102 3.20 -8.65 -0.17
N ALA A 103 2.09 -7.93 -0.10
CA ALA A 103 1.18 -8.01 1.03
C ALA A 103 -0.18 -8.56 0.62
N ARG A 104 -0.82 -9.26 1.57
CA ARG A 104 -2.21 -9.70 1.47
C ARG A 104 -2.96 -9.15 2.67
N VAL A 105 -4.08 -8.47 2.42
CA VAL A 105 -4.92 -7.92 3.47
C VAL A 105 -6.25 -8.66 3.46
N GLU A 106 -6.60 -9.27 4.58
CA GLU A 106 -7.92 -9.81 4.82
C GLU A 106 -8.75 -8.75 5.53
N ILE A 107 -9.88 -8.40 4.96
CA ILE A 107 -10.74 -7.33 5.44
C ILE A 107 -12.03 -7.95 5.97
N ASP A 108 -12.29 -7.73 7.26
CA ASP A 108 -13.52 -8.11 7.93
C ASP A 108 -14.14 -6.87 8.57
N ASP A 109 -15.40 -6.93 8.96
CA ASP A 109 -16.06 -5.78 9.61
C ASP A 109 -15.42 -5.41 10.94
N SER A 110 -14.79 -6.35 11.62
CA SER A 110 -14.22 -6.18 12.95
C SER A 110 -12.68 -6.14 12.99
N TYR A 111 -12.00 -6.52 11.90
CA TYR A 111 -10.53 -6.56 11.88
C TYR A 111 -9.94 -6.42 10.48
N PHE A 112 -8.65 -6.06 10.44
CA PHE A 112 -7.77 -6.24 9.30
C PHE A 112 -6.68 -7.24 9.66
N LYS A 113 -6.41 -8.20 8.78
CA LYS A 113 -5.29 -9.12 8.94
C LYS A 113 -4.32 -8.92 7.78
N VAL A 114 -3.05 -8.65 8.09
CA VAL A 114 -1.99 -8.38 7.11
C VAL A 114 -0.95 -9.48 7.17
N ASP A 115 -0.70 -10.12 6.03
CA ASP A 115 0.41 -11.04 5.83
C ASP A 115 1.33 -10.47 4.74
N PHE A 116 2.63 -10.68 4.90
CA PHE A 116 3.63 -10.39 3.88
C PHE A 116 4.12 -11.72 3.31
N LEU A 117 4.14 -11.84 2.00
CA LEU A 117 4.43 -13.09 1.30
C LEU A 117 5.65 -12.93 0.40
N THR A 118 6.43 -14.02 0.29
CA THR A 118 7.57 -14.09 -0.61
C THR A 118 7.13 -14.30 -2.06
N ARG A 119 8.07 -14.23 -2.99
CA ARG A 119 7.81 -14.55 -4.40
C ARG A 119 7.32 -15.98 -4.61
N ASN A 120 7.57 -16.88 -3.67
CA ASN A 120 7.07 -18.24 -3.69
C ASN A 120 5.69 -18.39 -3.01
N HIS A 121 5.06 -17.26 -2.66
CA HIS A 121 3.74 -17.20 -2.02
C HIS A 121 3.70 -17.82 -0.62
N GLU A 122 4.83 -17.79 0.07
CA GLU A 122 4.94 -18.25 1.46
C GLU A 122 4.89 -17.05 2.41
N VAL A 123 4.18 -17.18 3.52
CA VAL A 123 4.09 -16.13 4.53
C VAL A 123 5.47 -15.90 5.16
N TYR A 124 5.95 -14.67 5.11
CA TYR A 124 7.21 -14.30 5.76
C TYR A 124 7.00 -14.23 7.28
N PRO A 125 7.81 -14.98 8.06
CA PRO A 125 7.60 -15.06 9.50
C PRO A 125 7.91 -13.75 10.22
N GLY A 126 7.12 -13.46 11.26
CA GLY A 126 7.38 -12.34 12.15
C GLY A 126 6.82 -10.98 11.70
N LEU A 127 6.18 -10.89 10.53
CA LEU A 127 5.60 -9.65 10.02
C LEU A 127 4.07 -9.65 9.99
N SER A 128 3.42 -10.80 10.16
CA SER A 128 1.96 -10.87 10.17
C SER A 128 1.38 -10.08 11.33
N LYS A 129 0.34 -9.29 11.05
CA LYS A 129 -0.33 -8.44 12.05
C LYS A 129 -1.83 -8.50 11.89
N GLU A 130 -2.53 -8.38 13.00
CA GLU A 130 -3.99 -8.25 13.03
C GLU A 130 -4.35 -6.98 13.81
N PHE A 131 -5.27 -6.20 13.26
CA PHE A 131 -5.69 -4.93 13.86
C PHE A 131 -7.21 -4.94 14.02
N SER A 132 -7.69 -4.51 15.19
CA SER A 132 -9.12 -4.28 15.40
C SER A 132 -9.59 -3.04 14.67
N ARG A 133 -10.79 -3.12 14.13
CA ARG A 133 -11.45 -1.99 13.49
C ARG A 133 -12.45 -1.31 14.40
#